data_3f09b426586a6c0bc9b536beb0d4ace2
#
_entry.id   3f09b426586a6c0bc9b536beb0d4ace2
#
_cell.length_a   1.000
_cell.length_b   1.000
_cell.length_c   1.000
_cell.angle_alpha   90.00
_cell.angle_beta   90.00
_cell.angle_gamma   90.00
#
_symmetry.space_group_name_H-M   'P 1'
#
loop_
_entity.id
_entity.type
_entity.pdbx_description
1 polymer ?
#
loop_
_entity_poly.entity_id
_entity_poly.type
_entity_poly.pdbx_seq_one_letter_code
_entity_poly.pdbx_strand_id
1 'polypeptide(L)'
;MQDVNESMRLPSPAPRPQAIAFDGEKLWMGSIETSRVYQIDPRQWTVIEEDKAPGKPWGMTVVGDELRVICGEGEEDHRVIRRLVPGHGFKSGDAIECPDDTGSQLSYDGVRLYVSQWYKKRILGIDERGNVVRTIDIPRGICGQCYVDGTFYVLNTDDEDTTDYFLTRVVVNGGAPKVEDVAHVPFAARALAFDGSRFWTNHRENNQIVAFTP
;
A
#
# COMPACT_ATOMS: atom_id res chain seq x y z
N MET A 1 8.81 0.45 23.18
CA MET A 1 8.71 1.04 21.84
C MET A 1 7.81 2.27 21.98
N GLN A 2 8.11 3.34 21.28
CA GLN A 2 7.29 4.56 21.31
C GLN A 2 6.18 4.49 20.26
N ASP A 3 5.08 5.20 20.52
CA ASP A 3 4.05 5.41 19.51
C ASP A 3 4.57 6.34 18.43
N VAL A 4 4.03 6.21 17.23
CA VAL A 4 4.29 7.13 16.12
C VAL A 4 3.89 8.55 16.49
N ASN A 5 4.65 9.52 15.99
CA ASN A 5 4.31 10.93 16.15
C ASN A 5 3.42 11.38 14.97
N GLU A 6 2.11 11.47 15.22
CA GLU A 6 1.17 11.95 14.22
C GLU A 6 1.37 13.45 13.97
N SER A 7 1.64 13.81 12.72
CA SER A 7 1.74 15.20 12.30
C SER A 7 0.45 15.73 11.68
N MET A 8 -0.43 14.83 11.19
CA MET A 8 -1.65 15.20 10.49
C MET A 8 -2.66 14.04 10.52
N ARG A 9 -3.94 14.36 10.71
CA ARG A 9 -5.04 13.42 10.61
C ARG A 9 -6.21 14.12 9.92
N LEU A 10 -6.57 13.65 8.73
CA LEU A 10 -7.49 14.32 7.82
C LEU A 10 -8.61 13.37 7.40
N PRO A 11 -9.82 13.89 7.12
CA PRO A 11 -10.90 13.05 6.58
C PRO A 11 -10.50 12.50 5.22
N SER A 12 -10.79 11.22 4.99
CA SER A 12 -10.65 10.61 3.67
C SER A 12 -11.70 11.19 2.70
N PRO A 13 -11.36 11.42 1.43
CA PRO A 13 -12.34 11.89 0.42
C PRO A 13 -13.46 10.88 0.13
N ALA A 14 -13.28 9.62 0.50
CA ALA A 14 -14.26 8.56 0.31
C ALA A 14 -14.22 7.57 1.48
N PRO A 15 -15.33 6.84 1.75
CA PRO A 15 -15.38 5.85 2.82
C PRO A 15 -14.46 4.66 2.54
N ARG A 16 -14.05 3.97 3.60
CA ARG A 16 -13.21 2.78 3.61
C ARG A 16 -11.93 2.92 2.76
N PRO A 17 -11.06 3.92 3.07
CA PRO A 17 -9.78 4.07 2.41
C PRO A 17 -8.91 2.82 2.67
N GLN A 18 -8.30 2.27 1.62
CA GLN A 18 -7.58 1.00 1.71
C GLN A 18 -6.19 1.06 1.10
N ALA A 19 -6.04 1.61 -0.10
CA ALA A 19 -4.76 1.77 -0.77
C ALA A 19 -4.25 3.21 -0.63
N ILE A 20 -2.92 3.39 -0.60
CA ILE A 20 -2.29 4.71 -0.59
C ILE A 20 -0.96 4.66 -1.35
N ALA A 21 -0.63 5.72 -2.07
CA ALA A 21 0.67 5.93 -2.70
C ALA A 21 0.98 7.43 -2.78
N PHE A 22 2.26 7.78 -2.94
CA PHE A 22 2.71 9.16 -3.16
C PHE A 22 3.62 9.18 -4.39
N ASP A 23 3.34 10.07 -5.36
CA ASP A 23 4.04 10.14 -6.63
C ASP A 23 5.19 11.17 -6.69
N GLY A 24 5.50 11.77 -5.54
CA GLY A 24 6.47 12.85 -5.41
C GLY A 24 5.81 14.23 -5.30
N GLU A 25 4.54 14.35 -5.68
CA GLU A 25 3.76 15.59 -5.61
C GLU A 25 2.36 15.41 -5.05
N LYS A 26 1.67 14.36 -5.46
CA LYS A 26 0.28 14.06 -5.12
C LYS A 26 0.16 12.79 -4.31
N LEU A 27 -0.84 12.76 -3.47
CA LEU A 27 -1.24 11.58 -2.72
C LEU A 27 -2.36 10.86 -3.49
N TRP A 28 -2.25 9.54 -3.59
CA TRP A 28 -3.25 8.70 -4.22
C TRP A 28 -3.89 7.80 -3.17
N MET A 29 -5.20 7.71 -3.17
CA MET A 29 -5.97 6.90 -2.23
C MET A 29 -7.00 6.06 -2.95
N GLY A 30 -7.08 4.77 -2.62
CA GLY A 30 -8.11 3.86 -3.10
C GLY A 30 -9.16 3.58 -2.04
N SER A 31 -10.45 3.66 -2.43
CA SER A 31 -11.58 3.25 -1.59
C SER A 31 -12.14 1.93 -2.07
N ILE A 32 -12.18 0.93 -1.19
CA ILE A 32 -12.78 -0.39 -1.51
C ILE A 32 -14.31 -0.34 -1.56
N GLU A 33 -14.93 0.64 -0.93
CA GLU A 33 -16.37 0.80 -0.94
C GLU A 33 -16.86 1.42 -2.25
N THR A 34 -16.18 2.47 -2.74
CA THR A 34 -16.56 3.13 -3.98
C THR A 34 -15.98 2.47 -5.23
N SER A 35 -14.99 1.59 -5.06
CA SER A 35 -14.17 1.03 -6.15
C SER A 35 -13.58 2.15 -7.03
N ARG A 36 -12.99 3.17 -6.36
CA ARG A 36 -12.36 4.32 -7.02
C ARG A 36 -10.98 4.59 -6.44
N VAL A 37 -10.15 5.23 -7.26
CA VAL A 37 -8.87 5.80 -6.86
C VAL A 37 -8.98 7.32 -6.99
N TYR A 38 -8.49 8.03 -6.01
CA TYR A 38 -8.54 9.49 -5.88
C TYR A 38 -7.14 10.07 -5.88
N GLN A 39 -6.89 11.05 -6.73
CA GLN A 39 -5.71 11.90 -6.68
C GLN A 39 -5.99 13.11 -5.79
N ILE A 40 -5.14 13.35 -4.81
CA ILE A 40 -5.33 14.36 -3.77
C ILE A 40 -4.15 15.34 -3.77
N ASP A 41 -4.43 16.63 -3.73
CA ASP A 41 -3.43 17.63 -3.39
C ASP A 41 -3.19 17.58 -1.85
N PRO A 42 -2.01 17.12 -1.38
CA PRO A 42 -1.78 16.98 0.05
C PRO A 42 -1.60 18.31 0.78
N ARG A 43 -1.42 19.43 0.06
CA ARG A 43 -1.27 20.77 0.63
C ARG A 43 -2.62 21.47 0.84
N GLN A 44 -3.52 21.31 -0.14
CA GLN A 44 -4.85 21.93 -0.10
C GLN A 44 -5.92 20.98 0.42
N TRP A 45 -5.61 19.69 0.48
CA TRP A 45 -6.51 18.60 0.84
C TRP A 45 -7.77 18.56 -0.04
N THR A 46 -7.55 18.65 -1.34
CA THR A 46 -8.60 18.63 -2.36
C THR A 46 -8.39 17.46 -3.32
N VAL A 47 -9.49 16.85 -3.74
CA VAL A 47 -9.47 15.86 -4.83
C VAL A 47 -9.25 16.58 -6.15
N ILE A 48 -8.25 16.14 -6.90
CA ILE A 48 -7.92 16.67 -8.24
C ILE A 48 -8.61 15.85 -9.31
N GLU A 49 -8.57 14.52 -9.15
CA GLU A 49 -9.09 13.56 -10.11
C GLU A 49 -9.60 12.32 -9.39
N GLU A 50 -10.56 11.63 -9.99
CA GLU A 50 -11.01 10.31 -9.53
C GLU A 50 -11.21 9.36 -10.71
N ASP A 51 -10.73 8.11 -10.54
CA ASP A 51 -10.85 7.05 -11.52
C ASP A 51 -11.63 5.87 -10.98
N LYS A 52 -12.55 5.33 -11.79
CA LYS A 52 -13.23 4.09 -11.45
C LYS A 52 -12.28 2.92 -11.66
N ALA A 53 -12.01 2.15 -10.62
CA ALA A 53 -11.22 0.94 -10.69
C ALA A 53 -12.05 -0.24 -11.23
N PRO A 54 -11.42 -1.22 -11.90
CA PRO A 54 -12.09 -2.44 -12.37
C PRO A 54 -12.63 -3.31 -11.23
N GLY A 55 -12.16 -3.07 -10.02
CA GLY A 55 -12.56 -3.76 -8.80
C GLY A 55 -12.16 -2.99 -7.56
N LYS A 56 -12.14 -3.62 -6.40
CA LYS A 56 -11.74 -2.98 -5.13
C LYS A 56 -10.23 -2.69 -5.13
N PRO A 57 -9.79 -1.42 -4.97
CA PRO A 57 -8.37 -1.08 -4.91
C PRO A 57 -7.76 -1.44 -3.55
N TRP A 58 -7.09 -2.57 -3.45
CA TRP A 58 -6.51 -3.09 -2.21
C TRP A 58 -5.16 -2.47 -1.86
N GLY A 59 -4.28 -2.34 -2.82
CA GLY A 59 -2.96 -1.77 -2.65
C GLY A 59 -2.49 -1.05 -3.90
N MET A 60 -1.57 -0.10 -3.78
CA MET A 60 -1.02 0.59 -4.92
C MET A 60 0.41 1.06 -4.67
N THR A 61 1.13 1.29 -5.77
CA THR A 61 2.45 1.92 -5.76
C THR A 61 2.67 2.68 -7.07
N VAL A 62 3.61 3.61 -7.05
CA VAL A 62 4.03 4.37 -8.23
C VAL A 62 5.15 3.64 -8.97
N VAL A 63 5.08 3.59 -10.30
CA VAL A 63 6.10 3.04 -11.19
C VAL A 63 6.30 4.01 -12.36
N GLY A 64 7.38 4.78 -12.33
CA GLY A 64 7.56 5.90 -13.25
C GLY A 64 6.46 6.95 -13.06
N ASP A 65 5.76 7.30 -14.15
CA ASP A 65 4.68 8.28 -14.14
C ASP A 65 3.28 7.63 -14.00
N GLU A 66 3.22 6.35 -13.65
CA GLU A 66 1.99 5.56 -13.58
C GLU A 66 1.83 4.89 -12.21
N LEU A 67 0.64 4.40 -11.93
CA LEU A 67 0.39 3.56 -10.77
C LEU A 67 0.19 2.10 -11.16
N ARG A 68 0.60 1.23 -10.26
CA ARG A 68 0.18 -0.17 -10.21
C ARG A 68 -0.78 -0.33 -9.05
N VAL A 69 -1.97 -0.85 -9.33
CA VAL A 69 -3.06 -0.98 -8.36
C VAL A 69 -3.52 -2.44 -8.31
N ILE A 70 -3.50 -3.05 -7.13
CA ILE A 70 -4.16 -4.34 -6.92
C ILE A 70 -5.66 -4.10 -6.89
N CYS A 71 -6.37 -4.66 -7.86
CA CYS A 71 -7.83 -4.63 -7.94
C CYS A 71 -8.39 -6.01 -7.58
N GLY A 72 -9.36 -6.05 -6.69
CA GLY A 72 -10.14 -7.24 -6.42
C GLY A 72 -11.33 -7.30 -7.36
N GLU A 73 -11.27 -8.12 -8.38
CA GLU A 73 -12.24 -8.17 -9.48
C GLU A 73 -13.20 -9.35 -9.35
N GLY A 74 -14.43 -9.13 -9.84
CA GLY A 74 -15.47 -10.17 -9.81
C GLY A 74 -16.01 -10.45 -8.39
N GLU A 75 -16.87 -11.46 -8.30
CA GLU A 75 -17.52 -11.86 -7.04
C GLU A 75 -16.53 -12.50 -6.05
N GLU A 76 -15.56 -13.25 -6.57
CA GLU A 76 -14.53 -13.94 -5.79
C GLU A 76 -13.36 -13.02 -5.38
N ASP A 77 -13.41 -11.73 -5.74
CA ASP A 77 -12.40 -10.72 -5.38
C ASP A 77 -10.98 -11.10 -5.86
N HIS A 78 -10.87 -11.65 -7.10
CA HIS A 78 -9.60 -12.03 -7.71
C HIS A 78 -8.61 -10.88 -7.75
N ARG A 79 -7.38 -11.11 -7.29
CA ARG A 79 -6.36 -10.06 -7.14
C ARG A 79 -5.53 -9.92 -8.41
N VAL A 80 -5.79 -8.81 -9.11
CA VAL A 80 -5.12 -8.46 -10.36
C VAL A 80 -4.43 -7.10 -10.22
N ILE A 81 -3.19 -7.00 -10.63
CA ILE A 81 -2.46 -5.73 -10.68
C ILE A 81 -2.78 -5.05 -12.01
N ARG A 82 -3.38 -3.87 -11.94
CA ARG A 82 -3.75 -3.04 -13.08
C ARG A 82 -2.88 -1.80 -13.19
N ARG A 83 -2.75 -1.27 -14.41
CA ARG A 83 -2.13 0.02 -14.67
C ARG A 83 -3.18 1.12 -14.62
N LEU A 84 -2.87 2.17 -13.87
CA LEU A 84 -3.60 3.44 -13.87
C LEU A 84 -2.65 4.53 -14.37
N VAL A 85 -3.02 5.19 -15.45
CA VAL A 85 -2.28 6.31 -16.02
C VAL A 85 -3.00 7.60 -15.66
N PRO A 86 -2.40 8.50 -14.87
CA PRO A 86 -3.01 9.77 -14.48
C PRO A 86 -3.55 10.53 -15.70
N GLY A 87 -4.78 11.07 -15.60
CA GLY A 87 -5.47 11.74 -16.69
C GLY A 87 -5.98 10.82 -17.81
N HIS A 88 -5.74 9.52 -17.75
CA HIS A 88 -6.10 8.56 -18.80
C HIS A 88 -6.80 7.30 -18.28
N GLY A 89 -6.93 7.16 -16.96
CA GLY A 89 -7.63 6.08 -16.29
C GLY A 89 -6.95 4.71 -16.37
N PHE A 90 -7.66 3.70 -15.93
CA PHE A 90 -7.20 2.32 -15.95
C PHE A 90 -7.08 1.77 -17.38
N LYS A 91 -5.98 1.06 -17.66
CA LYS A 91 -5.75 0.44 -18.96
C LYS A 91 -6.36 -0.96 -19.00
N SER A 92 -6.96 -1.30 -20.13
CA SER A 92 -7.64 -2.59 -20.34
C SER A 92 -6.69 -3.76 -20.61
N GLY A 93 -5.43 -3.50 -20.94
CA GLY A 93 -4.37 -4.50 -21.12
C GLY A 93 -3.43 -4.58 -19.94
N ASP A 94 -2.37 -5.36 -20.08
CA ASP A 94 -1.23 -5.42 -19.13
C ASP A 94 -1.63 -5.79 -17.69
N ALA A 95 -2.56 -6.71 -17.53
CA ALA A 95 -2.94 -7.26 -16.25
C ALA A 95 -1.92 -8.29 -15.76
N ILE A 96 -1.52 -8.20 -14.50
CA ILE A 96 -0.67 -9.19 -13.84
C ILE A 96 -1.48 -9.84 -12.72
N GLU A 97 -1.69 -11.15 -12.80
CA GLU A 97 -2.32 -11.91 -11.73
C GLU A 97 -1.44 -11.88 -10.47
N CYS A 98 -2.01 -11.64 -9.31
CA CYS A 98 -1.28 -11.76 -8.07
C CYS A 98 -0.94 -13.22 -7.78
N PRO A 99 0.28 -13.53 -7.32
CA PRO A 99 0.64 -14.89 -6.96
C PRO A 99 -0.33 -15.49 -5.93
N ASP A 100 -0.76 -16.74 -6.13
CA ASP A 100 -1.73 -17.46 -5.31
C ASP A 100 -3.11 -16.75 -5.20
N ASP A 101 -3.45 -15.95 -6.18
CA ASP A 101 -4.69 -15.17 -6.22
C ASP A 101 -4.90 -14.28 -4.98
N THR A 102 -3.80 -13.83 -4.37
CA THR A 102 -3.85 -12.98 -3.18
C THR A 102 -2.78 -11.89 -3.19
N GLY A 103 -3.16 -10.69 -2.83
CA GLY A 103 -2.29 -9.53 -2.72
C GLY A 103 -2.95 -8.46 -1.85
N SER A 104 -2.20 -7.91 -0.91
CA SER A 104 -2.68 -6.90 0.02
C SER A 104 -2.18 -5.51 -0.32
N GLN A 105 -0.87 -5.38 -0.56
CA GLN A 105 -0.21 -4.10 -0.81
C GLN A 105 0.87 -4.25 -1.88
N LEU A 106 1.29 -3.10 -2.46
CA LEU A 106 2.37 -3.02 -3.44
C LEU A 106 3.47 -2.08 -2.97
N SER A 107 4.69 -2.39 -3.39
CA SER A 107 5.81 -1.43 -3.42
C SER A 107 6.70 -1.68 -4.65
N TYR A 108 7.55 -0.71 -4.96
CA TYR A 108 8.46 -0.76 -6.10
C TYR A 108 9.85 -0.28 -5.69
N ASP A 109 10.91 -1.03 -6.05
CA ASP A 109 12.29 -0.71 -5.66
C ASP A 109 13.08 0.04 -6.75
N GLY A 110 12.39 0.49 -7.81
CA GLY A 110 13.01 1.10 -9.00
C GLY A 110 13.27 0.09 -10.13
N VAL A 111 13.18 -1.21 -9.83
CA VAL A 111 13.41 -2.30 -10.81
C VAL A 111 12.27 -3.31 -10.80
N ARG A 112 11.73 -3.62 -9.62
CA ARG A 112 10.80 -4.74 -9.42
C ARG A 112 9.61 -4.36 -8.56
N LEU A 113 8.46 -4.93 -8.90
CA LEU A 113 7.27 -4.89 -8.04
C LEU A 113 7.36 -5.92 -6.93
N TYR A 114 6.83 -5.54 -5.77
CA TYR A 114 6.69 -6.39 -4.60
C TYR A 114 5.24 -6.39 -4.13
N VAL A 115 4.69 -7.59 -3.96
CA VAL A 115 3.32 -7.83 -3.49
C VAL A 115 3.37 -8.41 -2.08
N SER A 116 2.67 -7.82 -1.13
CA SER A 116 2.52 -8.46 0.18
C SER A 116 1.31 -9.38 0.22
N GLN A 117 1.42 -10.43 1.02
CA GLN A 117 0.34 -11.37 1.30
C GLN A 117 0.10 -11.43 2.81
N TRP A 118 -1.05 -10.93 3.25
CA TRP A 118 -1.41 -10.83 4.67
C TRP A 118 -1.33 -12.19 5.40
N TYR A 119 -2.15 -13.15 4.97
CA TYR A 119 -2.25 -14.46 5.64
C TYR A 119 -0.98 -15.29 5.55
N LYS A 120 -0.21 -15.11 4.48
CA LYS A 120 1.06 -15.83 4.26
C LYS A 120 2.26 -15.12 4.89
N LYS A 121 2.05 -13.93 5.47
CA LYS A 121 3.07 -13.14 6.19
C LYS A 121 4.38 -12.99 5.39
N ARG A 122 4.25 -12.60 4.11
CA ARG A 122 5.40 -12.50 3.22
C ARG A 122 5.26 -11.39 2.19
N ILE A 123 6.40 -10.95 1.67
CA ILE A 123 6.52 -10.06 0.53
C ILE A 123 7.11 -10.85 -0.63
N LEU A 124 6.47 -10.80 -1.79
CA LEU A 124 6.89 -11.47 -3.00
C LEU A 124 7.41 -10.45 -4.02
N GLY A 125 8.68 -10.57 -4.44
CA GLY A 125 9.18 -9.88 -5.62
C GLY A 125 8.74 -10.62 -6.87
N ILE A 126 8.12 -9.92 -7.82
CA ILE A 126 7.60 -10.50 -9.06
C ILE A 126 8.28 -9.90 -10.29
N ASP A 127 8.38 -10.69 -11.34
CA ASP A 127 8.79 -10.21 -12.65
C ASP A 127 7.62 -9.55 -13.42
N GLU A 128 7.86 -9.07 -14.64
CA GLU A 128 6.86 -8.43 -15.49
C GLU A 128 5.70 -9.34 -15.90
N ARG A 129 5.86 -10.65 -15.72
CA ARG A 129 4.82 -11.67 -16.02
C ARG A 129 4.07 -12.14 -14.77
N GLY A 130 4.44 -11.58 -13.57
CA GLY A 130 3.86 -12.01 -12.30
C GLY A 130 4.53 -13.25 -11.67
N ASN A 131 5.60 -13.80 -12.27
CA ASN A 131 6.30 -14.91 -11.66
C ASN A 131 7.08 -14.45 -10.42
N VAL A 132 6.99 -15.25 -9.35
CA VAL A 132 7.72 -14.99 -8.11
C VAL A 132 9.20 -15.26 -8.33
N VAL A 133 10.02 -14.23 -8.12
CA VAL A 133 11.49 -14.30 -8.23
C VAL A 133 12.19 -14.09 -6.88
N ARG A 134 11.45 -13.66 -5.88
CA ARG A 134 11.96 -13.45 -4.52
C ARG A 134 10.83 -13.61 -3.50
N THR A 135 11.15 -14.23 -2.36
CA THR A 135 10.26 -14.30 -1.19
C THR A 135 10.98 -13.74 0.05
N ILE A 136 10.27 -12.92 0.82
CA ILE A 136 10.75 -12.32 2.07
C ILE A 136 9.68 -12.60 3.11
N ASP A 137 10.01 -13.46 4.08
CA ASP A 137 9.09 -13.81 5.17
C ASP A 137 9.11 -12.74 6.26
N ILE A 138 7.93 -12.38 6.75
CA ILE A 138 7.71 -11.37 7.79
C ILE A 138 6.96 -12.03 8.95
N PRO A 139 7.28 -11.71 10.21
CA PRO A 139 6.68 -12.40 11.37
C PRO A 139 5.17 -12.22 11.50
N ARG A 140 4.61 -11.05 11.04
CA ARG A 140 3.21 -10.67 11.21
C ARG A 140 2.52 -10.42 9.88
N GLY A 141 1.18 -10.35 9.89
CA GLY A 141 0.37 -9.99 8.72
C GLY A 141 0.64 -8.55 8.27
N ILE A 142 0.82 -8.34 6.95
CA ILE A 142 1.22 -7.06 6.37
C ILE A 142 0.00 -6.28 5.89
N CYS A 143 -0.27 -5.14 6.52
CA CYS A 143 -1.37 -4.23 6.20
C CYS A 143 -0.98 -3.08 5.28
N GLY A 144 0.31 -2.74 5.23
CA GLY A 144 0.85 -1.68 4.41
C GLY A 144 2.32 -1.94 4.10
N GLN A 145 2.80 -1.47 2.95
CA GLN A 145 4.23 -1.53 2.63
C GLN A 145 4.64 -0.39 1.70
N CYS A 146 5.86 0.11 1.87
CA CYS A 146 6.55 0.94 0.91
C CYS A 146 8.05 0.58 0.90
N TYR A 147 8.75 1.01 -0.15
CA TYR A 147 10.19 0.83 -0.29
C TYR A 147 10.85 2.20 -0.32
N VAL A 148 11.82 2.41 0.58
CA VAL A 148 12.52 3.69 0.74
C VAL A 148 14.01 3.41 0.92
N ASP A 149 14.85 3.94 0.06
CA ASP A 149 16.31 3.91 0.15
C ASP A 149 16.90 2.52 0.49
N GLY A 150 16.50 1.50 -0.27
CA GLY A 150 17.03 0.15 -0.09
C GLY A 150 16.35 -0.67 1.03
N THR A 151 15.28 -0.14 1.63
CA THR A 151 14.64 -0.73 2.81
C THR A 151 13.12 -0.82 2.61
N PHE A 152 12.54 -1.96 2.98
CA PHE A 152 11.08 -2.04 3.11
C PHE A 152 10.65 -1.51 4.47
N TYR A 153 9.63 -0.67 4.45
CA TYR A 153 8.85 -0.35 5.63
C TYR A 153 7.48 -1.00 5.49
N VAL A 154 7.05 -1.68 6.53
CA VAL A 154 5.77 -2.38 6.55
C VAL A 154 4.96 -1.98 7.77
N LEU A 155 3.66 -1.80 7.58
CA LEU A 155 2.69 -1.82 8.67
C LEU A 155 2.22 -3.26 8.84
N ASN A 156 2.33 -3.78 10.03
CA ASN A 156 1.96 -5.15 10.33
C ASN A 156 1.27 -5.28 11.68
N THR A 157 0.52 -6.35 11.83
CA THR A 157 -0.14 -6.73 13.09
C THR A 157 -0.31 -8.24 13.13
N ASP A 158 -0.48 -8.80 14.31
CA ASP A 158 -0.84 -10.21 14.48
C ASP A 158 -2.35 -10.43 14.36
N ASP A 159 -3.14 -9.39 14.65
CA ASP A 159 -4.62 -9.45 14.65
C ASP A 159 -5.20 -8.13 14.11
N GLU A 160 -6.03 -8.22 13.06
CA GLU A 160 -6.68 -7.06 12.44
C GLU A 160 -7.75 -6.40 13.30
N ASP A 161 -8.29 -7.10 14.28
CA ASP A 161 -9.34 -6.60 15.16
C ASP A 161 -8.78 -5.81 16.36
N THR A 162 -7.46 -5.64 16.43
CA THR A 162 -6.79 -4.88 17.48
C THR A 162 -6.34 -3.50 17.00
N THR A 163 -5.83 -2.70 17.94
CA THR A 163 -5.13 -1.43 17.65
C THR A 163 -3.61 -1.57 17.73
N ASP A 164 -3.10 -2.80 17.88
CA ASP A 164 -1.66 -3.08 18.00
C ASP A 164 -1.05 -3.30 16.61
N TYR A 165 -0.77 -2.20 15.94
CA TYR A 165 -0.06 -2.18 14.68
C TYR A 165 1.37 -1.67 14.90
N PHE A 166 2.28 -2.14 14.05
CA PHE A 166 3.70 -1.79 14.13
C PHE A 166 4.19 -1.27 12.79
N LEU A 167 4.97 -0.19 12.82
CA LEU A 167 5.84 0.16 11.73
C LEU A 167 7.13 -0.63 11.88
N THR A 168 7.42 -1.49 10.92
CA THR A 168 8.57 -2.39 10.94
C THR A 168 9.48 -2.12 9.75
N ARG A 169 10.78 -2.05 9.99
CA ARG A 169 11.82 -1.94 8.99
C ARG A 169 12.34 -3.33 8.62
N VAL A 170 12.45 -3.59 7.31
CA VAL A 170 12.93 -4.88 6.78
C VAL A 170 14.06 -4.62 5.80
N VAL A 171 15.26 -5.03 6.18
CA VAL A 171 16.49 -4.90 5.37
C VAL A 171 16.89 -6.26 4.83
N VAL A 172 17.12 -6.35 3.52
CA VAL A 172 17.42 -7.61 2.84
C VAL A 172 18.74 -7.50 2.06
N ASN A 173 19.82 -7.93 2.70
CA ASN A 173 21.19 -7.87 2.16
C ASN A 173 21.73 -9.28 1.81
N GLY A 174 21.06 -9.98 0.87
CA GLY A 174 21.55 -11.27 0.36
C GLY A 174 21.41 -12.49 1.28
N GLY A 175 20.94 -12.29 2.52
CA GLY A 175 20.70 -13.35 3.52
C GLY A 175 19.27 -13.32 4.06
N ALA A 176 19.07 -13.87 5.26
CA ALA A 176 17.80 -13.73 5.96
C ALA A 176 17.45 -12.25 6.20
N PRO A 177 16.17 -11.85 6.09
CA PRO A 177 15.77 -10.47 6.30
C PRO A 177 16.03 -10.06 7.76
N LYS A 178 16.59 -8.86 7.95
CA LYS A 178 16.66 -8.25 9.28
C LYS A 178 15.35 -7.45 9.47
N VAL A 179 14.54 -7.89 10.43
CA VAL A 179 13.24 -7.32 10.75
C VAL A 179 13.33 -6.61 12.09
N GLU A 180 12.91 -5.35 12.15
CA GLU A 180 13.01 -4.50 13.34
C GLU A 180 11.79 -3.61 13.47
N ASP A 181 11.05 -3.72 14.58
CA ASP A 181 9.95 -2.82 14.89
C ASP A 181 10.51 -1.44 15.24
N VAL A 182 10.04 -0.42 14.51
CA VAL A 182 10.53 0.97 14.61
C VAL A 182 9.63 1.79 15.54
N ALA A 183 8.31 1.64 15.40
CA ALA A 183 7.35 2.35 16.21
C ALA A 183 6.03 1.57 16.33
N HIS A 184 5.28 1.83 17.38
CA HIS A 184 3.91 1.36 17.55
C HIS A 184 2.93 2.32 16.89
N VAL A 185 1.93 1.80 16.19
CA VAL A 185 0.85 2.55 15.53
C VAL A 185 -0.45 2.23 16.27
N PRO A 186 -0.96 3.12 17.13
CA PRO A 186 -2.05 2.81 18.05
C PRO A 186 -3.45 2.91 17.41
N PHE A 187 -3.58 2.45 16.17
CA PHE A 187 -4.85 2.37 15.43
C PHE A 187 -4.77 1.38 14.28
N ALA A 188 -5.93 0.92 13.81
CA ALA A 188 -6.05 -0.01 12.68
C ALA A 188 -5.61 0.66 11.36
N ALA A 189 -4.32 0.57 11.05
CA ALA A 189 -3.70 1.20 9.89
C ALA A 189 -3.76 0.30 8.66
N ARG A 190 -4.02 0.91 7.49
CA ARG A 190 -4.04 0.22 6.18
C ARG A 190 -3.22 0.99 5.16
N ALA A 191 -2.45 0.26 4.37
CA ALA A 191 -1.48 0.79 3.40
C ALA A 191 -0.39 1.69 4.00
N LEU A 192 0.66 1.95 3.22
CA LEU A 192 1.78 2.79 3.63
C LEU A 192 2.39 3.46 2.40
N ALA A 193 2.57 4.77 2.46
CA ALA A 193 3.36 5.55 1.51
C ALA A 193 4.34 6.45 2.26
N PHE A 194 5.40 6.91 1.58
CA PHE A 194 6.39 7.83 2.12
C PHE A 194 6.54 9.03 1.19
N ASP A 195 6.49 10.26 1.75
CA ASP A 195 6.56 11.50 0.97
C ASP A 195 7.95 12.17 0.95
N GLY A 196 8.96 11.44 1.43
CA GLY A 196 10.32 11.96 1.60
C GLY A 196 10.60 12.50 3.00
N SER A 197 9.57 12.72 3.83
CA SER A 197 9.71 13.24 5.18
C SER A 197 8.88 12.49 6.23
N ARG A 198 7.73 11.96 5.85
CA ARG A 198 6.79 11.27 6.73
C ARG A 198 6.09 10.15 6.01
N PHE A 199 5.56 9.22 6.78
CA PHE A 199 4.71 8.15 6.30
C PHE A 199 3.25 8.59 6.26
N TRP A 200 2.51 8.04 5.28
CA TRP A 200 1.07 8.19 5.14
C TRP A 200 0.42 6.84 5.23
N THR A 201 -0.70 6.76 5.93
CA THR A 201 -1.52 5.55 6.07
C THR A 201 -3.00 5.89 6.18
N ASN A 202 -3.85 4.90 5.98
CA ASN A 202 -5.30 5.03 6.17
C ASN A 202 -5.71 4.48 7.54
N HIS A 203 -6.52 5.21 8.28
CA HIS A 203 -7.34 4.67 9.36
C HIS A 203 -8.72 4.34 8.76
N ARG A 204 -8.83 3.14 8.19
CA ARG A 204 -9.98 2.73 7.36
C ARG A 204 -11.32 2.84 8.08
N GLU A 205 -11.39 2.39 9.33
CA GLU A 205 -12.62 2.33 10.09
C GLU A 205 -13.17 3.72 10.44
N ASN A 206 -12.29 4.70 10.58
CA ASN A 206 -12.67 6.08 10.86
C ASN A 206 -12.73 6.98 9.61
N ASN A 207 -12.49 6.42 8.42
CA ASN A 207 -12.44 7.17 7.17
C ASN A 207 -11.46 8.35 7.22
N GLN A 208 -10.23 8.08 7.67
CA GLN A 208 -9.19 9.09 7.85
C GLN A 208 -7.90 8.68 7.14
N ILE A 209 -7.13 9.68 6.75
CA ILE A 209 -5.75 9.55 6.29
C ILE A 209 -4.86 10.20 7.33
N VAL A 210 -3.79 9.50 7.71
CA VAL A 210 -2.89 9.91 8.78
C VAL A 210 -1.48 10.03 8.24
N ALA A 211 -0.82 11.17 8.54
CA ALA A 211 0.61 11.35 8.30
C ALA A 211 1.36 11.31 9.63
N PHE A 212 2.48 10.60 9.68
CA PHE A 212 3.24 10.39 10.91
C PHE A 212 4.75 10.18 10.64
N THR A 213 5.54 10.29 11.69
CA THR A 213 6.94 9.85 11.75
C THR A 213 7.11 8.80 12.85
N PRO A 214 8.13 7.93 12.73
CA PRO A 214 8.48 6.99 13.79
C PRO A 214 8.80 7.65 15.11
#